data_0e7cfad960a624cfeb4d02628b7b1b43
#
_entry.id   0e7cfad960a624cfeb4d02628b7b1b43
#
_cell.length_a   1.000
_cell.length_b   1.000
_cell.length_c   1.000
_cell.angle_alpha   90.00
_cell.angle_beta   90.00
_cell.angle_gamma   90.00
#
_symmetry.space_group_name_H-M   'P 1'
#
loop_
_entity.id
_entity.type
_entity.pdbx_description
1 polymer ?
#
loop_
_entity_poly.entity_id
_entity_poly.type
_entity_poly.pdbx_seq_one_letter_code
_entity_poly.pdbx_strand_id
1 'polypeptide(L)'
;MADLEHLVACDYVGIVSANKEPNKVKKAGFTTTKSEFVNAPIINELPLTLECELVKVIDGSKYLAEIKNVSADEKYLGDDGEIDLSKFTPITYDPVHHGYYRLGERVGNAFKDGVQLK
;
A
#
# COMPACT_ATOMS: atom_id res chain seq x y z
N MET A 1 0.08 1.60 1.84
CA MET A 1 -0.78 0.72 1.01
C MET A 1 -2.04 1.49 0.69
N ALA A 2 -2.44 1.54 -0.58
CA ALA A 2 -3.68 2.19 -0.98
C ALA A 2 -4.91 1.39 -0.52
N ASP A 3 -5.95 2.10 -0.14
CA ASP A 3 -7.23 1.54 0.28
C ASP A 3 -8.41 2.24 -0.42
N LEU A 4 -9.62 1.75 -0.17
CA LEU A 4 -10.83 2.26 -0.81
C LEU A 4 -11.13 3.70 -0.41
N GLU A 5 -10.85 4.10 0.82
CA GLU A 5 -11.09 5.45 1.34
C GLU A 5 -10.24 6.48 0.59
N HIS A 6 -8.99 6.14 0.29
CA HIS A 6 -8.03 7.02 -0.35
C HIS A 6 -7.86 6.78 -1.86
N LEU A 7 -8.76 6.00 -2.49
CA LEU A 7 -8.64 5.60 -3.90
C LEU A 7 -8.40 6.80 -4.83
N VAL A 8 -9.22 7.83 -4.75
CA VAL A 8 -9.13 9.01 -5.64
C VAL A 8 -7.80 9.74 -5.45
N ALA A 9 -7.36 9.90 -4.21
CA ALA A 9 -6.09 10.55 -3.89
C ALA A 9 -4.89 9.73 -4.40
N CYS A 10 -4.93 8.40 -4.21
CA CYS A 10 -3.91 7.49 -4.70
C CYS A 10 -3.83 7.46 -6.23
N ASP A 11 -4.98 7.41 -6.91
CA ASP A 11 -5.02 7.49 -8.38
C ASP A 11 -4.45 8.83 -8.88
N TYR A 12 -4.88 9.95 -8.29
CA TYR A 12 -4.39 11.28 -8.65
C TYR A 12 -2.86 11.38 -8.57
N VAL A 13 -2.24 10.93 -7.47
CA VAL A 13 -0.78 10.98 -7.34
C VAL A 13 -0.08 10.01 -8.30
N GLY A 14 -0.76 8.96 -8.76
CA GLY A 14 -0.27 8.03 -9.77
C GLY A 14 -0.23 8.63 -11.18
N ILE A 15 -1.30 9.32 -11.60
CA ILE A 15 -1.44 9.87 -12.96
C ILE A 15 -0.74 11.22 -13.16
N VAL A 16 -0.46 11.96 -12.10
CA VAL A 16 0.16 13.30 -12.17
C VAL A 16 1.66 13.23 -11.91
N SER A 17 2.46 13.69 -12.87
CA SER A 17 3.92 13.79 -12.71
C SER A 17 4.31 14.88 -11.71
N ALA A 18 5.22 14.58 -10.79
CA ALA A 18 5.79 15.57 -9.87
C ALA A 18 6.57 16.69 -10.58
N ASN A 19 7.06 16.44 -11.79
CA ASN A 19 7.71 17.48 -12.62
C ASN A 19 6.73 18.55 -13.11
N LYS A 20 5.44 18.18 -13.26
CA LYS A 20 4.37 19.12 -13.68
C LYS A 20 3.64 19.73 -12.49
N GLU A 21 3.47 18.98 -11.43
CA GLU A 21 2.81 19.39 -10.20
C GLU A 21 3.63 18.94 -8.97
N PRO A 22 4.63 19.75 -8.55
CA PRO A 22 5.48 19.41 -7.40
C PRO A 22 4.70 19.21 -6.10
N ASN A 23 3.56 19.87 -5.96
CA ASN A 23 2.71 19.82 -4.77
C ASN A 23 1.62 18.74 -4.85
N LYS A 24 1.71 17.76 -5.78
CA LYS A 24 0.66 16.78 -6.02
C LYS A 24 0.23 16.00 -4.77
N VAL A 25 1.15 15.67 -3.88
CA VAL A 25 0.86 14.94 -2.63
C VAL A 25 -0.04 15.79 -1.73
N LYS A 26 0.32 17.04 -1.49
CA LYS A 26 -0.49 17.98 -0.71
C LYS A 26 -1.85 18.26 -1.37
N LYS A 27 -1.88 18.37 -2.71
CA LYS A 27 -3.11 18.62 -3.47
C LYS A 27 -4.06 17.42 -3.42
N ALA A 28 -3.52 16.20 -3.30
CA ALA A 28 -4.30 15.01 -3.05
C ALA A 28 -4.89 14.93 -1.61
N GLY A 29 -4.54 15.87 -0.74
CA GLY A 29 -4.96 15.86 0.66
C GLY A 29 -4.04 15.07 1.58
N PHE A 30 -2.89 14.60 1.08
CA PHE A 30 -1.93 13.86 1.87
C PHE A 30 -0.93 14.76 2.60
N THR A 31 -0.57 14.34 3.80
CA THR A 31 0.57 14.85 4.57
C THR A 31 1.68 13.81 4.63
N THR A 32 2.90 14.26 4.88
CA THR A 32 4.05 13.35 4.91
C THR A 32 4.92 13.57 6.13
N THR A 33 5.47 12.47 6.65
CA THR A 33 6.52 12.46 7.66
C THR A 33 7.77 11.81 7.06
N LYS A 34 8.96 12.28 7.42
CA LYS A 34 10.20 11.66 6.97
C LYS A 34 10.37 10.31 7.66
N SER A 35 10.69 9.26 6.88
CA SER A 35 11.07 7.97 7.42
C SER A 35 12.38 8.06 8.22
N GLU A 36 12.47 7.28 9.30
CA GLU A 36 13.70 7.07 10.07
C GLU A 36 14.57 5.95 9.48
N PHE A 37 13.97 5.06 8.66
CA PHE A 37 14.60 3.85 8.13
C PHE A 37 15.13 4.01 6.71
N VAL A 38 14.50 4.86 5.92
CA VAL A 38 14.87 5.10 4.51
C VAL A 38 14.80 6.58 4.16
N ASN A 39 15.51 6.99 3.11
CA ASN A 39 15.45 8.38 2.64
C ASN A 39 14.20 8.62 1.76
N ALA A 40 13.03 8.41 2.34
CA ALA A 40 11.74 8.58 1.66
C ALA A 40 10.68 9.13 2.64
N PRO A 41 9.60 9.75 2.16
CA PRO A 41 8.48 10.16 2.99
C PRO A 41 7.52 9.00 3.25
N ILE A 42 6.91 9.02 4.44
CA ILE A 42 5.73 8.23 4.79
C ILE A 42 4.49 9.09 4.52
N ILE A 43 3.46 8.52 3.89
CA ILE A 43 2.16 9.18 3.73
C ILE A 43 1.31 8.84 4.96
N ASN A 44 1.00 9.85 5.77
CA ASN A 44 0.44 9.67 7.11
C ASN A 44 -1.00 9.12 7.12
N GLU A 45 -1.77 9.38 6.05
CA GLU A 45 -3.18 9.00 5.95
C GLU A 45 -3.37 7.52 5.53
N LEU A 46 -2.33 6.88 4.99
CA LEU A 46 -2.46 5.50 4.51
C LEU A 46 -2.29 4.48 5.65
N PRO A 47 -3.14 3.44 5.70
CA PRO A 47 -3.23 2.51 6.83
C PRO A 47 -1.97 1.67 7.06
N LEU A 48 -1.23 1.38 6.01
CA LEU A 48 -0.03 0.53 6.05
C LEU A 48 1.04 1.08 5.15
N THR A 49 2.27 1.14 5.64
CA THR A 49 3.45 1.59 4.89
C THR A 49 4.54 0.53 4.89
N LEU A 50 5.05 0.22 3.71
CA LEU A 50 6.30 -0.51 3.50
C LEU A 50 7.40 0.50 3.20
N GLU A 51 8.38 0.60 4.07
CA GLU A 51 9.52 1.50 3.93
C GLU A 51 10.66 0.73 3.25
N CYS A 52 10.90 1.06 1.98
CA CYS A 52 11.73 0.25 1.09
C CYS A 52 12.96 1.01 0.60
N GLU A 53 14.09 0.31 0.54
CA GLU A 53 15.30 0.78 -0.11
C GLU A 53 15.46 0.12 -1.49
N LEU A 54 15.64 0.94 -2.54
CA LEU A 54 15.80 0.43 -3.90
C LEU A 54 17.12 -0.34 -4.05
N VAL A 55 17.02 -1.61 -4.42
CA VAL A 55 18.19 -2.47 -4.70
C VAL A 55 18.54 -2.43 -6.18
N LYS A 56 17.56 -2.56 -7.07
CA LYS A 56 17.82 -2.68 -8.52
C LYS A 56 16.57 -2.29 -9.34
N VAL A 57 16.83 -1.67 -10.48
CA VAL A 57 15.84 -1.51 -11.56
C VAL A 57 16.10 -2.54 -12.64
N ILE A 58 15.10 -3.30 -13.03
CA ILE A 58 15.17 -4.35 -14.04
C ILE A 58 14.32 -3.91 -15.24
N ASP A 59 14.90 -3.92 -16.43
CA ASP A 59 14.26 -3.54 -17.69
C ASP A 59 13.57 -2.15 -17.67
N GLY A 60 14.03 -1.24 -16.81
CA GLY A 60 13.49 0.11 -16.69
C GLY A 60 12.07 0.23 -16.11
N SER A 61 11.43 -0.89 -15.77
CA SER A 61 10.02 -0.92 -15.35
C SER A 61 9.75 -1.69 -14.06
N LYS A 62 10.64 -2.58 -13.67
CA LYS A 62 10.50 -3.41 -12.46
C LYS A 62 11.50 -2.93 -11.40
N TYR A 63 11.03 -2.68 -10.22
CA TYR A 63 11.83 -2.21 -9.09
C TYR A 63 11.96 -3.32 -8.05
N LEU A 64 13.19 -3.78 -7.82
CA LEU A 64 13.51 -4.64 -6.69
C LEU A 64 13.93 -3.77 -5.52
N ALA A 65 13.25 -3.90 -4.39
CA ALA A 65 13.56 -3.15 -3.19
C ALA A 65 13.57 -4.05 -1.96
N GLU A 66 14.41 -3.70 -1.00
CA GLU A 66 14.46 -4.34 0.31
C GLU A 66 13.53 -3.60 1.27
N ILE A 67 12.65 -4.34 1.96
CA ILE A 67 11.78 -3.78 2.99
C ILE A 67 12.62 -3.57 4.25
N LYS A 68 12.80 -2.32 4.66
CA LYS A 68 13.55 -1.96 5.88
C LYS A 68 12.66 -1.86 7.10
N ASN A 69 11.39 -1.47 6.91
CA ASN A 69 10.41 -1.38 7.97
C ASN A 69 9.00 -1.55 7.42
N VAL A 70 8.09 -2.02 8.29
CA VAL A 70 6.65 -2.07 8.03
C VAL A 70 5.98 -1.36 9.20
N SER A 71 5.18 -0.35 8.91
CA SER A 71 4.40 0.37 9.91
C SER A 71 2.92 0.41 9.56
N ALA A 72 2.08 0.39 10.57
CA ALA A 72 0.63 0.52 10.44
C ALA A 72 0.10 1.51 11.49
N ASP A 73 -0.99 2.18 11.15
CA ASP A 73 -1.73 2.99 12.12
C ASP A 73 -2.46 2.05 13.10
N GLU A 74 -2.31 2.30 14.40
CA GLU A 74 -2.85 1.47 15.49
C GLU A 74 -4.35 1.18 15.35
N LYS A 75 -5.13 2.11 14.79
CA LYS A 75 -6.58 1.93 14.56
C LYS A 75 -6.92 0.75 13.64
N TYR A 76 -5.95 0.29 12.84
CA TYR A 76 -6.10 -0.85 11.93
C TYR A 76 -5.56 -2.17 12.50
N LEU A 77 -5.07 -2.17 13.75
CA LEU A 77 -4.64 -3.39 14.41
C LEU A 77 -5.81 -4.10 15.10
N GLY A 78 -5.75 -5.43 15.11
CA GLY A 78 -6.63 -6.28 15.91
C GLY A 78 -6.19 -6.33 17.37
N ASP A 79 -6.96 -7.03 18.19
CA ASP A 79 -6.66 -7.23 19.61
C ASP A 79 -5.37 -8.07 19.84
N ASP A 80 -4.94 -8.79 18.82
CA ASP A 80 -3.69 -9.56 18.78
C ASP A 80 -2.46 -8.72 18.39
N GLY A 81 -2.65 -7.43 18.09
CA GLY A 81 -1.60 -6.52 17.64
C GLY A 81 -1.22 -6.67 16.16
N GLU A 82 -1.89 -7.56 15.43
CA GLU A 82 -1.68 -7.77 13.99
C GLU A 82 -2.65 -6.90 13.16
N ILE A 83 -2.32 -6.72 11.87
CA ILE A 83 -3.16 -5.95 10.96
C ILE A 83 -4.49 -6.67 10.72
N ASP A 84 -5.58 -5.98 11.02
CA ASP A 84 -6.94 -6.46 10.81
C ASP A 84 -7.52 -5.91 9.50
N LEU A 85 -7.58 -6.76 8.46
CA LEU A 85 -8.12 -6.42 7.16
C LEU A 85 -9.64 -6.14 7.16
N SER A 86 -10.34 -6.39 8.27
CA SER A 86 -11.74 -5.97 8.42
C SER A 86 -11.89 -4.47 8.72
N LYS A 87 -10.81 -3.83 9.21
CA LYS A 87 -10.80 -2.41 9.61
C LYS A 87 -10.46 -1.45 8.47
N PHE A 88 -9.94 -1.94 7.36
CA PHE A 88 -9.73 -1.16 6.14
C PHE A 88 -9.87 -2.05 4.90
N THR A 89 -10.10 -1.45 3.75
CA THR A 89 -10.31 -2.19 2.50
C THR A 89 -9.16 -1.93 1.52
N PRO A 90 -8.14 -2.79 1.47
CA PRO A 90 -7.07 -2.67 0.48
C PRO A 90 -7.63 -2.76 -0.94
N ILE A 91 -7.01 -2.01 -1.85
CA ILE A 91 -7.35 -2.06 -3.27
C ILE A 91 -6.20 -2.62 -4.08
N THR A 92 -6.52 -3.25 -5.20
CA THR A 92 -5.57 -3.71 -6.22
C THR A 92 -5.93 -3.13 -7.57
N TYR A 93 -4.91 -2.89 -8.40
CA TYR A 93 -5.07 -2.37 -9.74
C TYR A 93 -5.07 -3.51 -10.77
N ASP A 94 -6.05 -3.48 -11.70
CA ASP A 94 -6.09 -4.34 -12.87
C ASP A 94 -5.49 -3.60 -14.08
N PRO A 95 -4.32 -4.01 -14.57
CA PRO A 95 -3.67 -3.35 -15.71
C PRO A 95 -4.34 -3.63 -17.05
N VAL A 96 -5.23 -4.62 -17.12
CA VAL A 96 -5.92 -5.00 -18.38
C VAL A 96 -7.08 -4.06 -18.66
N HIS A 97 -7.92 -3.82 -17.67
CA HIS A 97 -9.14 -3.01 -17.81
C HIS A 97 -9.02 -1.63 -17.16
N HIS A 98 -7.83 -1.32 -16.61
CA HIS A 98 -7.56 -0.06 -15.88
C HIS A 98 -8.54 0.20 -14.74
N GLY A 99 -8.92 -0.86 -14.01
CA GLY A 99 -9.85 -0.82 -12.91
C GLY A 99 -9.19 -1.01 -11.56
N TYR A 100 -9.84 -0.50 -10.51
CA TYR A 100 -9.47 -0.81 -9.13
C TYR A 100 -10.47 -1.81 -8.54
N TYR A 101 -9.95 -2.83 -7.86
CA TYR A 101 -10.74 -3.84 -7.17
C TYR A 101 -10.38 -3.86 -5.69
N ARG A 102 -11.38 -4.04 -4.85
CA ARG A 102 -11.15 -4.27 -3.42
C ARG A 102 -10.85 -5.73 -3.13
N LEU A 103 -10.03 -6.00 -2.14
CA LEU A 103 -9.94 -7.33 -1.55
C LEU A 103 -11.27 -7.65 -0.84
N GLY A 104 -11.78 -8.84 -1.07
CA GLY A 104 -13.03 -9.31 -0.51
C GLY A 104 -12.87 -9.93 0.88
N GLU A 105 -13.89 -10.67 1.30
CA GLU A 105 -13.89 -11.39 2.56
C GLU A 105 -12.87 -12.53 2.57
N ARG A 106 -12.45 -12.92 3.77
CA ARG A 106 -11.61 -14.12 3.97
C ARG A 106 -12.39 -15.37 3.55
N VAL A 107 -11.85 -16.11 2.58
CA VAL A 107 -12.51 -17.29 1.97
C VAL A 107 -11.92 -18.62 2.42
N GLY A 108 -10.85 -18.63 3.22
CA GLY A 108 -10.22 -19.88 3.66
C GLY A 108 -9.02 -19.67 4.57
N ASN A 109 -8.43 -20.78 4.98
CA ASN A 109 -7.29 -20.84 5.88
C ASN A 109 -6.09 -21.47 5.15
N ALA A 110 -5.06 -20.69 4.88
CA ALA A 110 -3.81 -21.20 4.34
C ALA A 110 -3.22 -22.26 5.27
N PHE A 111 -2.57 -23.27 4.70
CA PHE A 111 -1.94 -24.41 5.38
C PHE A 111 -2.93 -25.36 6.12
N LYS A 112 -4.23 -25.09 6.10
CA LYS A 112 -5.27 -25.91 6.75
C LYS A 112 -6.24 -26.52 5.73
N ASP A 113 -6.82 -25.71 4.87
CA ASP A 113 -7.90 -26.19 3.99
C ASP A 113 -7.46 -27.26 2.99
N GLY A 114 -6.19 -27.22 2.55
CA GLY A 114 -5.62 -28.22 1.66
C GLY A 114 -5.24 -29.56 2.36
N VAL A 115 -5.27 -29.64 3.68
CA VAL A 115 -4.89 -30.87 4.41
C VAL A 115 -5.84 -32.02 4.09
N GLN A 116 -7.10 -31.73 3.74
CA GLN A 116 -8.08 -32.72 3.32
C GLN A 116 -7.70 -33.52 2.06
N LEU A 117 -6.70 -33.07 1.29
CA LEU A 117 -6.20 -33.75 0.10
C LEU A 117 -4.97 -34.63 0.38
N LYS A 118 -4.46 -34.66 1.61
CA LYS A 118 -3.40 -35.57 2.07
C LYS A 118 -4.00 -36.91 2.44
#